data_294af64f3e75fa319cfdc815177325ed
#
_entry.id   294af64f3e75fa319cfdc815177325ed
#
_cell.length_a   1.000
_cell.length_b   1.000
_cell.length_c   1.000
_cell.angle_alpha   90.00
_cell.angle_beta   90.00
_cell.angle_gamma   90.00
#
_symmetry.space_group_name_H-M   'P 1'
#
loop_
_entity.id
_entity.type
_entity.pdbx_description
1 polymer ?
#
loop_
_entity_poly.entity_id
_entity_poly.type
_entity_poly.pdbx_seq_one_letter_code
_entity_poly.pdbx_strand_id
1 'polypeptide(L)'
;MSDPMKKTIIIDGVEIPFEEGQTIMDAALAADIYIPHLCHKPGLSPHGSCKLCTVDVNGRAVSSCTMPAEAGQEIANNTASLNEARKTITQMLFIEGNHLCPSCEKTGDCTLQAIGYHLGMLDGHFPQFYPRREVDASHGSLVLDRDRCIMCELCVRASRECDGKDVFAISGRGTKRQLVVNSPTGRLVDSDIELDDMAAHICPVGAILIKDHGYEVPIGRRTFDLHSVSETDLDEVILKKTKHHDQEHETAEKEGGVYGV
;
A
#
# COMPACT_ATOMS: atom_id res chain seq x y z
N MET A 1 25.09 -7.69 -35.92
CA MET A 1 23.88 -7.36 -35.16
C MET A 1 24.39 -6.71 -33.89
N SER A 2 24.33 -5.38 -33.79
CA SER A 2 24.72 -4.64 -32.60
C SER A 2 23.75 -4.99 -31.48
N ASP A 3 24.27 -5.50 -30.37
CA ASP A 3 23.57 -5.68 -29.11
C ASP A 3 22.85 -4.35 -28.76
N PRO A 4 21.52 -4.33 -28.51
CA PRO A 4 20.86 -3.10 -28.12
C PRO A 4 21.53 -2.65 -26.83
N MET A 5 22.24 -1.50 -26.87
CA MET A 5 22.89 -0.93 -25.68
C MET A 5 21.89 -0.94 -24.54
N LYS A 6 22.13 -1.76 -23.53
CA LYS A 6 21.32 -1.87 -22.32
C LYS A 6 21.29 -0.47 -21.69
N LYS A 7 20.12 0.18 -21.69
CA LYS A 7 19.95 1.49 -21.05
C LYS A 7 20.09 1.27 -19.54
N THR A 8 20.93 2.07 -18.88
CA THR A 8 21.20 1.94 -17.43
C THR A 8 20.99 3.27 -16.71
N ILE A 9 20.63 3.17 -15.43
CA ILE A 9 20.61 4.25 -14.45
C ILE A 9 21.48 3.83 -13.26
N ILE A 10 21.93 4.79 -12.46
CA ILE A 10 22.75 4.53 -11.27
C ILE A 10 21.94 4.92 -10.03
N ILE A 11 21.70 3.98 -9.12
CA ILE A 11 21.00 4.23 -7.84
C ILE A 11 22.00 3.94 -6.70
N ASP A 12 22.30 4.95 -5.88
CA ASP A 12 23.26 4.87 -4.76
C ASP A 12 24.59 4.23 -5.17
N GLY A 13 25.07 4.52 -6.39
CA GLY A 13 26.31 3.98 -6.95
C GLY A 13 26.20 2.59 -7.59
N VAL A 14 25.02 1.97 -7.60
CA VAL A 14 24.74 0.69 -8.26
C VAL A 14 24.17 0.94 -9.64
N GLU A 15 24.83 0.45 -10.68
CA GLU A 15 24.31 0.53 -12.05
C GLU A 15 23.29 -0.57 -12.31
N ILE A 16 22.09 -0.20 -12.71
CA ILE A 16 20.99 -1.12 -13.01
C ILE A 16 20.42 -0.89 -14.42
N PRO A 17 20.00 -1.95 -15.11
CA PRO A 17 19.31 -1.82 -16.38
C PRO A 17 17.86 -1.38 -16.19
N PHE A 18 17.29 -0.74 -17.20
CA PHE A 18 15.87 -0.45 -17.25
C PHE A 18 15.33 -0.66 -18.69
N GLU A 19 14.01 -0.88 -18.77
CA GLU A 19 13.28 -0.99 -20.03
C GLU A 19 12.61 0.35 -20.37
N GLU A 20 12.39 0.58 -21.65
CA GLU A 20 11.72 1.79 -22.13
C GLU A 20 10.29 1.89 -21.57
N GLY A 21 9.93 3.04 -21.01
CA GLY A 21 8.64 3.28 -20.37
C GLY A 21 8.58 2.97 -18.88
N GLN A 22 9.58 2.31 -18.31
CA GLN A 22 9.66 2.12 -16.86
C GLN A 22 9.90 3.44 -16.12
N THR A 23 9.33 3.53 -14.93
CA THR A 23 9.71 4.55 -13.95
C THR A 23 11.00 4.15 -13.22
N ILE A 24 11.63 5.12 -12.54
CA ILE A 24 12.78 4.83 -11.65
C ILE A 24 12.41 3.78 -10.61
N MET A 25 11.18 3.81 -10.08
CA MET A 25 10.67 2.84 -9.11
C MET A 25 10.59 1.44 -9.71
N ASP A 26 10.04 1.30 -10.92
CA ASP A 26 9.90 -0.01 -11.58
C ASP A 26 11.28 -0.63 -11.86
N ALA A 27 12.24 0.18 -12.33
CA ALA A 27 13.61 -0.26 -12.54
C ALA A 27 14.31 -0.67 -11.24
N ALA A 28 14.10 0.08 -10.15
CA ALA A 28 14.64 -0.22 -8.84
C ALA A 28 14.10 -1.54 -8.29
N LEU A 29 12.76 -1.74 -8.35
CA LEU A 29 12.12 -2.99 -7.91
C LEU A 29 12.59 -4.19 -8.72
N ALA A 30 12.73 -4.06 -10.05
CA ALA A 30 13.25 -5.12 -10.91
C ALA A 30 14.72 -5.50 -10.61
N ALA A 31 15.44 -4.63 -9.92
CA ALA A 31 16.84 -4.84 -9.49
C ALA A 31 16.99 -5.09 -7.97
N ASP A 32 15.90 -5.43 -7.28
CA ASP A 32 15.85 -5.66 -5.83
C ASP A 32 16.35 -4.46 -4.99
N ILE A 33 16.22 -3.24 -5.52
CA ILE A 33 16.55 -2.00 -4.78
C ILE A 33 15.27 -1.43 -4.17
N TYR A 34 15.20 -1.46 -2.85
CA TYR A 34 14.06 -0.93 -2.12
C TYR A 34 14.06 0.60 -2.08
N ILE A 35 12.97 1.20 -2.53
CA ILE A 35 12.62 2.61 -2.34
C ILE A 35 11.33 2.67 -1.53
N PRO A 36 11.30 3.31 -0.33
CA PRO A 36 10.08 3.37 0.50
C PRO A 36 8.88 3.93 -0.24
N HIS A 37 7.73 3.26 -0.17
CA HIS A 37 6.50 3.69 -0.84
C HIS A 37 5.25 3.11 -0.17
N LEU A 38 4.10 3.78 -0.34
CA LEU A 38 2.78 3.35 0.18
C LEU A 38 1.68 3.40 -0.89
N CYS A 39 1.84 4.24 -1.90
CA CYS A 39 0.81 4.44 -2.93
C CYS A 39 1.21 3.87 -4.29
N HIS A 40 2.32 3.14 -4.37
CA HIS A 40 2.75 2.46 -5.59
C HIS A 40 2.48 0.96 -5.48
N LYS A 41 2.08 0.36 -6.60
CA LYS A 41 2.04 -1.07 -6.84
C LYS A 41 2.31 -1.30 -8.33
N PRO A 42 3.23 -2.22 -8.70
CA PRO A 42 3.41 -2.65 -10.08
C PRO A 42 2.08 -3.08 -10.71
N GLY A 43 1.86 -2.71 -11.95
CA GLY A 43 0.63 -2.99 -12.68
C GLY A 43 -0.51 -1.99 -12.48
N LEU A 44 -0.42 -1.06 -11.52
CA LEU A 44 -1.35 0.06 -11.39
C LEU A 44 -0.74 1.35 -11.92
N SER A 45 -1.59 2.23 -12.45
CA SER A 45 -1.16 3.56 -12.92
C SER A 45 -0.41 4.33 -11.84
N PRO A 46 0.73 4.97 -12.14
CA PRO A 46 1.49 5.76 -11.19
C PRO A 46 0.66 6.91 -10.59
N HIS A 47 0.78 7.13 -9.26
CA HIS A 47 -0.03 8.15 -8.57
C HIS A 47 0.80 9.27 -7.91
N GLY A 48 1.91 8.91 -7.25
CA GLY A 48 2.83 9.90 -6.66
C GLY A 48 2.30 10.66 -5.44
N SER A 49 1.29 10.13 -4.73
CA SER A 49 0.61 10.82 -3.64
C SER A 49 1.40 10.84 -2.33
N CYS A 50 1.92 9.70 -1.86
CA CYS A 50 2.50 9.57 -0.53
C CYS A 50 3.86 10.25 -0.33
N LYS A 51 4.58 10.57 -1.40
CA LYS A 51 5.92 11.21 -1.41
C LYS A 51 7.04 10.44 -0.69
N LEU A 52 6.79 9.25 -0.17
CA LEU A 52 7.83 8.41 0.44
C LEU A 52 8.88 7.96 -0.56
N CYS A 53 8.48 7.79 -1.83
CA CYS A 53 9.37 7.39 -2.91
C CYS A 53 10.23 8.54 -3.48
N THR A 54 10.29 9.69 -2.79
CA THR A 54 11.14 10.80 -3.23
C THR A 54 12.60 10.38 -3.21
N VAL A 55 13.27 10.62 -4.34
CA VAL A 55 14.72 10.42 -4.56
C VAL A 55 15.31 11.69 -5.10
N ASP A 56 16.62 11.83 -5.04
CA ASP A 56 17.33 12.93 -5.70
C ASP A 56 17.90 12.43 -7.04
N VAL A 57 17.54 13.09 -8.13
CA VAL A 57 18.04 12.82 -9.47
C VAL A 57 18.84 14.02 -9.94
N ASN A 58 20.15 13.89 -10.02
CA ASN A 58 21.07 14.95 -10.45
C ASN A 58 20.88 16.25 -9.63
N GLY A 59 20.67 16.15 -8.30
CA GLY A 59 20.46 17.30 -7.41
C GLY A 59 19.02 17.80 -7.36
N ARG A 60 18.05 17.10 -7.96
CA ARG A 60 16.62 17.46 -7.95
C ARG A 60 15.76 16.37 -7.30
N ALA A 61 14.99 16.75 -6.28
CA ALA A 61 14.05 15.85 -5.61
C ALA A 61 12.84 15.54 -6.51
N VAL A 62 12.59 14.25 -6.79
CA VAL A 62 11.48 13.76 -7.62
C VAL A 62 10.83 12.54 -6.99
N SER A 63 9.58 12.23 -7.37
CA SER A 63 8.91 10.99 -6.98
C SER A 63 9.31 9.87 -7.95
N SER A 64 10.07 8.89 -7.51
CA SER A 64 10.59 7.79 -8.36
C SER A 64 9.47 6.97 -9.03
N CYS A 65 8.30 6.84 -8.39
CA CYS A 65 7.16 6.10 -8.95
C CYS A 65 6.45 6.80 -10.13
N THR A 66 6.78 8.07 -10.42
CA THR A 66 6.19 8.84 -11.53
C THR A 66 7.25 9.42 -12.48
N MET A 67 8.53 9.34 -12.09
CA MET A 67 9.63 9.83 -12.91
C MET A 67 10.10 8.73 -13.86
N PRO A 68 10.07 8.94 -15.19
CA PRO A 68 10.62 7.98 -16.13
C PRO A 68 12.11 7.72 -15.89
N ALA A 69 12.53 6.47 -16.05
CA ALA A 69 13.94 6.12 -16.09
C ALA A 69 14.56 6.55 -17.43
N GLU A 70 15.67 7.29 -17.37
CA GLU A 70 16.39 7.77 -18.53
C GLU A 70 17.88 7.46 -18.41
N ALA A 71 18.52 7.04 -19.50
CA ALA A 71 19.92 6.65 -19.49
C ALA A 71 20.84 7.77 -18.96
N GLY A 72 21.74 7.41 -18.04
CA GLY A 72 22.71 8.34 -17.45
C GLY A 72 22.16 9.14 -16.27
N GLN A 73 20.97 8.84 -15.76
CA GLN A 73 20.52 9.40 -14.49
C GLN A 73 21.36 8.86 -13.32
N GLU A 74 21.82 9.75 -12.46
CA GLU A 74 22.41 9.44 -11.16
C GLU A 74 21.40 9.74 -10.06
N ILE A 75 21.04 8.73 -9.29
CA ILE A 75 19.94 8.76 -8.33
C ILE A 75 20.48 8.47 -6.94
N ALA A 76 20.27 9.39 -6.02
CA ALA A 76 20.48 9.17 -4.60
C ALA A 76 19.14 8.81 -3.94
N ASN A 77 19.05 7.62 -3.36
CA ASN A 77 17.88 7.12 -2.66
C ASN A 77 18.11 7.11 -1.14
N ASN A 78 19.25 6.60 -0.67
CA ASN A 78 19.53 6.42 0.76
C ASN A 78 20.45 7.53 1.30
N THR A 79 19.91 8.75 1.44
CA THR A 79 20.61 9.87 2.08
C THR A 79 19.95 10.24 3.42
N ALA A 80 20.74 10.83 4.33
CA ALA A 80 20.24 11.26 5.63
C ALA A 80 19.05 12.24 5.50
N SER A 81 19.14 13.19 4.55
CA SER A 81 18.07 14.19 4.32
C SER A 81 16.78 13.58 3.78
N LEU A 82 16.90 12.63 2.83
CA LEU A 82 15.74 11.92 2.28
C LEU A 82 15.09 11.04 3.36
N ASN A 83 15.87 10.32 4.15
CA ASN A 83 15.35 9.46 5.20
C ASN A 83 14.68 10.26 6.33
N GLU A 84 15.21 11.43 6.69
CA GLU A 84 14.54 12.33 7.65
C GLU A 84 13.23 12.90 7.09
N ALA A 85 13.18 13.29 5.82
CA ALA A 85 11.95 13.70 5.16
C ALA A 85 10.90 12.57 5.11
N ARG A 86 11.30 11.35 4.76
CA ARG A 86 10.45 10.15 4.76
C ARG A 86 9.92 9.83 6.16
N LYS A 87 10.78 9.92 7.18
CA LYS A 87 10.39 9.74 8.58
C LYS A 87 9.34 10.77 9.00
N THR A 88 9.55 12.05 8.68
CA THR A 88 8.60 13.13 8.95
C THR A 88 7.24 12.87 8.26
N ILE A 89 7.23 12.49 6.99
CA ILE A 89 6.00 12.13 6.27
C ILE A 89 5.30 10.95 6.96
N THR A 90 6.05 9.92 7.33
CA THR A 90 5.50 8.74 8.02
C THR A 90 4.87 9.12 9.35
N GLN A 91 5.53 9.96 10.16
CA GLN A 91 4.99 10.51 11.41
C GLN A 91 3.69 11.29 11.17
N MET A 92 3.63 12.13 10.12
CA MET A 92 2.40 12.86 9.75
C MET A 92 1.26 11.91 9.39
N LEU A 93 1.53 10.82 8.66
CA LEU A 93 0.51 9.82 8.33
C LEU A 93 -0.03 9.12 9.58
N PHE A 94 0.82 8.87 10.58
CA PHE A 94 0.38 8.28 11.85
C PHE A 94 -0.50 9.21 12.68
N ILE A 95 -0.20 10.51 12.73
CA ILE A 95 -0.97 11.46 13.54
C ILE A 95 -2.27 11.91 12.86
N GLU A 96 -2.35 11.84 11.52
CA GLU A 96 -3.55 12.20 10.75
C GLU A 96 -4.68 11.18 10.89
N GLY A 97 -4.35 9.92 11.20
CA GLY A 97 -5.29 8.83 11.39
C GLY A 97 -5.31 8.31 12.84
N ASN A 98 -6.23 7.40 13.15
CA ASN A 98 -6.28 6.69 14.43
C ASN A 98 -5.51 5.36 14.33
N HIS A 99 -4.18 5.45 14.23
CA HIS A 99 -3.30 4.30 14.10
C HIS A 99 -2.86 3.75 15.46
N LEU A 100 -3.77 3.05 16.15
CA LEU A 100 -3.48 2.38 17.42
C LEU A 100 -2.95 0.96 17.15
N CYS A 101 -1.68 0.85 16.76
CA CYS A 101 -1.07 -0.40 16.33
C CYS A 101 -1.25 -1.59 17.28
N PRO A 102 -1.16 -1.45 18.61
CA PRO A 102 -1.33 -2.61 19.52
C PRO A 102 -2.71 -3.26 19.47
N SER A 103 -3.74 -2.51 19.05
CA SER A 103 -5.13 -3.00 18.94
C SER A 103 -5.64 -3.06 17.49
N CYS A 104 -4.75 -2.95 16.51
CA CYS A 104 -5.10 -2.98 15.10
C CYS A 104 -4.95 -4.40 14.54
N GLU A 105 -5.96 -4.89 13.87
CA GLU A 105 -6.01 -6.21 13.22
C GLU A 105 -4.93 -6.35 12.13
N LYS A 106 -4.47 -5.22 11.56
CA LYS A 106 -3.41 -5.19 10.54
C LYS A 106 -1.99 -5.17 11.13
N THR A 107 -1.84 -5.14 12.45
CA THR A 107 -0.52 -5.09 13.11
C THR A 107 0.38 -6.26 12.66
N GLY A 108 1.63 -5.95 12.30
CA GLY A 108 2.60 -6.91 11.78
C GLY A 108 2.47 -7.23 10.28
N ASP A 109 1.33 -6.85 9.66
CA ASP A 109 1.07 -6.92 8.22
C ASP A 109 0.79 -5.53 7.61
N CYS A 110 1.05 -4.47 8.36
CA CYS A 110 0.81 -3.09 7.96
C CYS A 110 2.08 -2.48 7.34
N THR A 111 2.03 -2.11 6.08
CA THR A 111 3.18 -1.50 5.36
C THR A 111 3.58 -0.16 5.96
N LEU A 112 2.62 0.67 6.43
CA LEU A 112 2.91 1.94 7.11
C LEU A 112 3.72 1.70 8.40
N GLN A 113 3.33 0.70 9.20
CA GLN A 113 4.04 0.31 10.42
C GLN A 113 5.45 -0.19 10.10
N ALA A 114 5.59 -1.03 9.09
CA ALA A 114 6.87 -1.59 8.66
C ALA A 114 7.84 -0.51 8.14
N ILE A 115 7.33 0.47 7.38
CA ILE A 115 8.11 1.65 6.97
C ILE A 115 8.53 2.49 8.19
N GLY A 116 7.66 2.66 9.19
CA GLY A 116 8.02 3.33 10.44
C GLY A 116 9.22 2.67 11.12
N TYR A 117 9.23 1.34 11.23
CA TYR A 117 10.37 0.59 11.77
C TYR A 117 11.61 0.72 10.89
N HIS A 118 11.48 0.59 9.58
CA HIS A 118 12.59 0.74 8.63
C HIS A 118 13.28 2.11 8.73
N LEU A 119 12.52 3.16 8.97
CA LEU A 119 13.04 4.53 9.14
C LEU A 119 13.46 4.87 10.58
N GLY A 120 13.44 3.90 11.51
CA GLY A 120 13.78 4.12 12.91
C GLY A 120 12.85 5.12 13.60
N MET A 121 11.56 5.14 13.24
CA MET A 121 10.56 5.97 13.86
C MET A 121 10.14 5.37 15.21
N LEU A 122 10.29 6.13 16.30
CA LEU A 122 9.92 5.70 17.66
C LEU A 122 8.57 6.24 18.12
N ASP A 123 8.16 7.40 17.58
CA ASP A 123 6.90 8.07 17.93
C ASP A 123 6.34 8.91 16.77
N GLY A 124 5.15 9.46 16.94
CA GLY A 124 4.52 10.37 15.98
C GLY A 124 5.11 11.78 15.97
N HIS A 125 5.82 12.18 17.02
CA HIS A 125 6.50 13.46 17.22
C HIS A 125 5.61 14.71 17.18
N PHE A 126 4.47 14.67 16.50
CA PHE A 126 3.53 15.78 16.35
C PHE A 126 2.24 15.54 17.15
N PRO A 127 1.46 16.60 17.46
CA PRO A 127 0.14 16.44 18.08
C PRO A 127 -0.80 15.59 17.23
N GLN A 128 -1.48 14.64 17.85
CA GLN A 128 -2.44 13.75 17.20
C GLN A 128 -3.72 14.51 16.82
N PHE A 129 -4.28 14.25 15.63
CA PHE A 129 -5.50 14.92 15.15
C PHE A 129 -6.79 14.30 15.67
N TYR A 130 -6.76 13.01 16.04
CA TYR A 130 -7.94 12.27 16.50
C TYR A 130 -9.17 12.44 15.57
N PRO A 131 -9.06 12.10 14.30
CA PRO A 131 -10.20 12.19 13.41
C PRO A 131 -11.36 11.32 13.91
N ARG A 132 -12.60 11.68 13.51
CA ARG A 132 -13.80 10.89 13.78
C ARG A 132 -14.54 10.69 12.47
N ARG A 133 -14.05 9.75 11.67
CA ARG A 133 -14.68 9.38 10.43
C ARG A 133 -15.54 8.13 10.66
N GLU A 134 -16.59 7.97 9.86
CA GLU A 134 -17.49 6.84 10.00
C GLU A 134 -16.77 5.52 9.65
N VAL A 135 -16.95 4.51 10.52
CA VAL A 135 -16.61 3.12 10.23
C VAL A 135 -17.81 2.47 9.54
N ASP A 136 -17.58 1.89 8.38
CA ASP A 136 -18.60 1.14 7.64
C ASP A 136 -18.35 -0.36 7.78
N ALA A 137 -19.18 -1.01 8.58
CA ALA A 137 -19.19 -2.46 8.77
C ALA A 137 -20.45 -3.11 8.17
N SER A 138 -21.09 -2.45 7.21
CA SER A 138 -22.37 -2.90 6.63
C SER A 138 -22.24 -4.13 5.72
N HIS A 139 -21.08 -4.31 5.06
CA HIS A 139 -20.86 -5.49 4.22
C HIS A 139 -20.73 -6.76 5.07
N GLY A 140 -21.17 -7.92 4.53
CA GLY A 140 -21.09 -9.21 5.23
C GLY A 140 -19.68 -9.55 5.71
N SER A 141 -18.70 -9.39 4.85
CA SER A 141 -17.32 -9.87 5.06
C SER A 141 -16.26 -8.76 5.16
N LEU A 142 -16.58 -7.49 4.91
CA LEU A 142 -15.62 -6.39 4.88
C LEU A 142 -15.97 -5.29 5.88
N VAL A 143 -14.93 -4.62 6.37
CA VAL A 143 -15.02 -3.39 7.19
C VAL A 143 -14.17 -2.30 6.53
N LEU A 144 -14.71 -1.09 6.44
CA LEU A 144 -14.01 0.11 6.04
C LEU A 144 -13.88 1.06 7.23
N ASP A 145 -12.70 1.13 7.82
CA ASP A 145 -12.34 2.10 8.86
C ASP A 145 -11.63 3.31 8.24
N ARG A 146 -12.39 4.37 8.02
CA ARG A 146 -11.87 5.59 7.37
C ARG A 146 -10.89 6.36 8.24
N ASP A 147 -10.88 6.14 9.56
CA ASP A 147 -9.92 6.78 10.48
C ASP A 147 -8.50 6.23 10.30
N ARG A 148 -8.36 5.04 9.73
CA ARG A 148 -7.06 4.44 9.41
C ARG A 148 -6.61 4.70 7.96
N CYS A 149 -7.41 5.38 7.16
CA CYS A 149 -7.12 5.60 5.74
C CYS A 149 -6.07 6.71 5.55
N ILE A 150 -4.98 6.38 4.85
CA ILE A 150 -3.88 7.30 4.51
C ILE A 150 -4.02 7.96 3.13
N MET A 151 -5.18 7.87 2.50
CA MET A 151 -5.49 8.48 1.20
C MET A 151 -4.51 8.10 0.06
N CYS A 152 -3.98 6.88 0.08
CA CYS A 152 -3.01 6.40 -0.93
C CYS A 152 -3.66 6.06 -2.28
N GLU A 153 -4.97 5.92 -2.32
CA GLU A 153 -5.78 5.60 -3.51
C GLU A 153 -5.44 4.25 -4.19
N LEU A 154 -4.77 3.33 -3.49
CA LEU A 154 -4.53 1.99 -4.05
C LEU A 154 -5.85 1.26 -4.31
N CYS A 155 -6.77 1.25 -3.36
CA CYS A 155 -8.09 0.60 -3.51
C CYS A 155 -8.95 1.24 -4.61
N VAL A 156 -8.85 2.57 -4.80
CA VAL A 156 -9.55 3.28 -5.88
C VAL A 156 -9.06 2.81 -7.24
N ARG A 157 -7.74 2.75 -7.42
CA ARG A 157 -7.12 2.30 -8.68
C ARG A 157 -7.29 0.80 -8.91
N ALA A 158 -7.12 -0.01 -7.87
CA ALA A 158 -7.33 -1.46 -7.97
C ALA A 158 -8.77 -1.79 -8.39
N SER A 159 -9.77 -1.18 -7.74
CA SER A 159 -11.17 -1.37 -8.11
C SER A 159 -11.46 -1.04 -9.57
N ARG A 160 -10.81 0.01 -10.10
CA ARG A 160 -11.00 0.44 -11.49
C ARG A 160 -10.16 -0.37 -12.49
N GLU A 161 -8.87 -0.55 -12.20
CA GLU A 161 -7.89 -1.05 -13.16
C GLU A 161 -7.75 -2.58 -13.13
N CYS A 162 -7.97 -3.22 -11.96
CA CYS A 162 -7.89 -4.67 -11.79
C CYS A 162 -9.27 -5.32 -11.80
N ASP A 163 -10.22 -4.76 -11.02
CA ASP A 163 -11.52 -5.40 -10.79
C ASP A 163 -12.57 -4.95 -11.82
N GLY A 164 -12.28 -3.90 -12.62
CA GLY A 164 -13.23 -3.35 -13.60
C GLY A 164 -14.48 -2.73 -12.98
N LYS A 165 -14.40 -2.38 -11.69
CA LYS A 165 -15.44 -1.78 -10.86
C LYS A 165 -15.01 -0.37 -10.46
N ASP A 166 -15.91 0.48 -10.02
CA ASP A 166 -15.61 1.82 -9.49
C ASP A 166 -16.13 1.94 -8.05
N VAL A 167 -15.82 0.94 -7.20
CA VAL A 167 -16.35 0.86 -5.83
C VAL A 167 -15.89 2.02 -4.97
N PHE A 168 -14.65 2.48 -5.12
CA PHE A 168 -14.07 3.51 -4.28
C PHE A 168 -13.74 4.79 -5.04
N ALA A 169 -13.91 5.92 -4.37
CA ALA A 169 -13.47 7.23 -4.86
C ALA A 169 -12.98 8.12 -3.71
N ILE A 170 -12.30 9.22 -4.05
CA ILE A 170 -11.95 10.26 -3.07
C ILE A 170 -12.92 11.42 -3.21
N SER A 171 -13.48 11.88 -2.11
CA SER A 171 -14.35 13.06 -2.02
C SER A 171 -13.79 14.09 -1.05
N GLY A 172 -14.21 15.35 -1.22
CA GLY A 172 -13.81 16.46 -0.36
C GLY A 172 -12.46 17.09 -0.72
N ARG A 173 -12.06 18.08 0.08
CA ARG A 173 -10.80 18.84 -0.09
C ARG A 173 -10.16 19.14 1.27
N GLY A 174 -8.83 19.23 1.30
CA GLY A 174 -8.06 19.51 2.52
C GLY A 174 -8.40 18.50 3.62
N THR A 175 -8.68 18.98 4.83
CA THR A 175 -9.02 18.17 6.00
C THR A 175 -10.35 17.41 5.89
N LYS A 176 -11.19 17.75 4.90
CA LYS A 176 -12.45 17.05 4.60
C LYS A 176 -12.31 15.98 3.52
N ARG A 177 -11.09 15.76 3.02
CA ARG A 177 -10.82 14.69 2.05
C ARG A 177 -11.00 13.33 2.70
N GLN A 178 -11.73 12.44 2.07
CA GLN A 178 -12.00 11.10 2.58
C GLN A 178 -12.28 10.10 1.47
N LEU A 179 -12.05 8.83 1.77
CA LEU A 179 -12.46 7.71 0.93
C LEU A 179 -13.98 7.53 1.04
N VAL A 180 -14.64 7.46 -0.10
CA VAL A 180 -16.08 7.21 -0.20
C VAL A 180 -16.35 5.94 -1.00
N VAL A 181 -17.52 5.35 -0.79
CA VAL A 181 -18.01 4.19 -1.52
C VAL A 181 -19.03 4.65 -2.55
N ASN A 182 -18.81 4.27 -3.81
CA ASN A 182 -19.72 4.54 -4.92
C ASN A 182 -20.86 3.52 -4.90
N SER A 183 -21.88 3.80 -4.11
CA SER A 183 -23.09 2.99 -4.02
C SER A 183 -24.29 3.90 -3.76
N PRO A 184 -25.53 3.42 -3.95
CA PRO A 184 -26.74 4.23 -3.73
C PRO A 184 -26.81 4.87 -2.34
N THR A 185 -26.31 4.19 -1.31
CA THR A 185 -26.32 4.70 0.08
C THR A 185 -24.96 5.23 0.54
N GLY A 186 -23.90 5.09 -0.27
CA GLY A 186 -22.52 5.40 0.13
C GLY A 186 -21.90 4.36 1.07
N ARG A 187 -22.51 3.16 1.19
CA ARG A 187 -22.07 2.08 2.09
C ARG A 187 -21.65 0.85 1.32
N LEU A 188 -20.76 0.05 1.94
CA LEU A 188 -20.22 -1.18 1.35
C LEU A 188 -21.29 -2.21 1.00
N VAL A 189 -22.35 -2.33 1.81
CA VAL A 189 -23.44 -3.32 1.60
C VAL A 189 -24.16 -3.15 0.26
N ASP A 190 -24.21 -1.93 -0.27
CA ASP A 190 -24.89 -1.61 -1.51
C ASP A 190 -23.91 -1.39 -2.68
N SER A 191 -22.65 -1.75 -2.50
CA SER A 191 -21.61 -1.69 -3.53
C SER A 191 -21.37 -3.06 -4.17
N ASP A 192 -20.70 -3.05 -5.32
CA ASP A 192 -20.35 -4.26 -6.07
C ASP A 192 -19.02 -4.89 -5.60
N ILE A 193 -18.55 -4.56 -4.39
CA ILE A 193 -17.30 -5.13 -3.87
C ILE A 193 -17.48 -6.58 -3.49
N GLU A 194 -16.52 -7.39 -3.88
CA GLU A 194 -16.43 -8.81 -3.54
C GLU A 194 -15.14 -9.12 -2.80
N LEU A 195 -15.07 -10.27 -2.14
CA LEU A 195 -13.89 -10.66 -1.36
C LEU A 195 -12.66 -10.98 -2.21
N ASP A 196 -12.87 -11.43 -3.44
CA ASP A 196 -11.82 -11.74 -4.42
C ASP A 196 -11.33 -10.49 -5.18
N ASP A 197 -11.98 -9.33 -5.02
CA ASP A 197 -11.52 -8.09 -5.61
C ASP A 197 -10.14 -7.69 -5.07
N MET A 198 -9.25 -7.28 -5.95
CA MET A 198 -7.94 -6.71 -5.57
C MET A 198 -8.10 -5.53 -4.61
N ALA A 199 -9.15 -4.75 -4.77
CA ALA A 199 -9.45 -3.59 -3.91
C ALA A 199 -9.68 -3.98 -2.44
N ALA A 200 -10.14 -5.19 -2.13
CA ALA A 200 -10.34 -5.69 -0.77
C ALA A 200 -9.00 -6.00 -0.06
N HIS A 201 -7.97 -6.39 -0.81
CA HIS A 201 -6.69 -6.89 -0.26
C HIS A 201 -5.54 -5.88 -0.33
N ILE A 202 -5.58 -4.92 -1.26
CA ILE A 202 -4.46 -4.04 -1.58
C ILE A 202 -4.17 -2.96 -0.53
N CYS A 203 -5.06 -2.77 0.46
CA CYS A 203 -4.90 -1.70 1.44
C CYS A 203 -3.60 -1.89 2.25
N PRO A 204 -2.65 -0.91 2.23
CA PRO A 204 -1.36 -1.04 2.90
C PRO A 204 -1.46 -0.83 4.42
N VAL A 205 -2.65 -0.46 4.89
CA VAL A 205 -2.97 -0.20 6.31
C VAL A 205 -4.26 -0.93 6.70
N GLY A 206 -4.72 -0.76 7.95
CA GLY A 206 -5.95 -1.37 8.44
C GLY A 206 -7.23 -0.58 8.12
N ALA A 207 -7.31 0.10 6.96
CA ALA A 207 -8.50 0.84 6.59
C ALA A 207 -9.56 -0.05 5.91
N ILE A 208 -9.15 -1.01 5.09
CA ILE A 208 -10.02 -2.06 4.56
C ILE A 208 -9.57 -3.37 5.19
N LEU A 209 -10.48 -4.06 5.85
CA LEU A 209 -10.22 -5.30 6.59
C LEU A 209 -11.28 -6.34 6.23
N ILE A 210 -10.85 -7.60 6.21
CA ILE A 210 -11.75 -8.74 6.13
C ILE A 210 -12.18 -9.09 7.54
N LYS A 211 -13.48 -9.27 7.75
CA LYS A 211 -14.05 -9.66 9.06
C LYS A 211 -13.57 -11.06 9.43
N ASP A 212 -13.47 -11.28 10.73
CA ASP A 212 -13.14 -12.58 11.33
C ASP A 212 -11.72 -13.10 11.04
N HIS A 213 -10.89 -12.32 10.31
CA HIS A 213 -9.48 -12.64 10.00
C HIS A 213 -8.46 -11.82 10.78
N GLY A 214 -8.87 -11.06 11.78
CA GLY A 214 -7.96 -10.32 12.65
C GLY A 214 -7.24 -11.25 13.63
N TYR A 215 -5.92 -11.05 13.80
CA TYR A 215 -5.09 -11.76 14.78
C TYR A 215 -4.92 -13.28 14.59
N GLU A 216 -5.26 -13.83 13.45
CA GLU A 216 -5.08 -15.26 13.13
C GLU A 216 -3.61 -15.68 13.10
N VAL A 217 -2.74 -14.81 12.60
CA VAL A 217 -1.31 -15.07 12.54
C VAL A 217 -0.65 -14.63 13.84
N PRO A 218 -0.03 -15.55 14.60
CA PRO A 218 0.64 -15.22 15.86
C PRO A 218 1.77 -14.22 15.69
N ILE A 219 2.01 -13.38 16.71
CA ILE A 219 3.19 -12.53 16.81
C ILE A 219 4.44 -13.38 16.62
N GLY A 220 5.39 -12.93 15.80
CA GLY A 220 6.58 -13.64 15.40
C GLY A 220 6.45 -14.42 14.10
N ARG A 221 5.24 -14.43 13.47
CA ARG A 221 4.98 -15.12 12.18
C ARG A 221 4.28 -14.25 11.14
N ARG A 222 3.96 -12.99 11.49
CA ARG A 222 3.30 -12.05 10.58
C ARG A 222 4.30 -11.54 9.52
N THR A 223 3.82 -10.94 8.46
CA THR A 223 4.61 -10.55 7.28
C THR A 223 5.91 -9.81 7.63
N PHE A 224 5.85 -8.84 8.55
CA PHE A 224 7.00 -7.99 8.89
C PHE A 224 7.64 -8.29 10.26
N ASP A 225 7.33 -9.45 10.86
CA ASP A 225 7.94 -9.85 12.13
C ASP A 225 9.35 -10.40 11.96
N LEU A 226 9.63 -11.08 10.83
CA LEU A 226 10.91 -11.75 10.54
C LEU A 226 11.77 -11.01 9.52
N HIS A 227 11.13 -10.26 8.62
CA HIS A 227 11.79 -9.56 7.53
C HIS A 227 11.39 -8.09 7.54
N SER A 228 12.35 -7.23 7.23
CA SER A 228 12.07 -5.81 7.06
C SER A 228 11.26 -5.58 5.77
N VAL A 229 10.55 -4.45 5.70
CA VAL A 229 9.82 -4.09 4.49
C VAL A 229 10.71 -3.98 3.25
N SER A 230 12.00 -3.70 3.43
CA SER A 230 12.99 -3.66 2.35
C SER A 230 13.43 -5.03 1.84
N GLU A 231 13.11 -6.10 2.55
CA GLU A 231 13.44 -7.49 2.22
C GLU A 231 12.19 -8.28 1.82
N THR A 232 11.03 -7.63 1.79
CA THR A 232 9.73 -8.26 1.55
C THR A 232 9.20 -7.87 0.18
N ASP A 233 8.89 -8.84 -0.65
CA ASP A 233 8.13 -8.62 -1.87
C ASP A 233 6.65 -8.35 -1.52
N LEU A 234 6.27 -7.07 -1.54
CA LEU A 234 4.92 -6.62 -1.21
C LEU A 234 3.87 -7.13 -2.21
N ASP A 235 4.25 -7.34 -3.46
CA ASP A 235 3.35 -7.85 -4.49
C ASP A 235 3.05 -9.33 -4.27
N GLU A 236 4.05 -10.12 -3.94
CA GLU A 236 3.85 -11.52 -3.57
C GLU A 236 2.96 -11.67 -2.32
N VAL A 237 3.14 -10.79 -1.32
CA VAL A 237 2.30 -10.77 -0.11
C VAL A 237 0.84 -10.50 -0.43
N ILE A 238 0.55 -9.52 -1.31
CA ILE A 238 -0.82 -9.21 -1.72
C ILE A 238 -1.42 -10.36 -2.52
N LEU A 239 -0.68 -10.91 -3.48
CA LEU A 239 -1.13 -12.04 -4.32
C LEU A 239 -1.38 -13.32 -3.51
N LYS A 240 -0.62 -13.57 -2.45
CA LYS A 240 -0.87 -14.70 -1.54
C LYS A 240 -2.18 -14.53 -0.79
N LYS A 241 -2.51 -13.30 -0.36
CA LYS A 241 -3.75 -13.00 0.37
C LYS A 241 -4.99 -13.19 -0.50
N THR A 242 -4.95 -12.77 -1.77
CA THR A 242 -6.05 -13.01 -2.71
C THR A 242 -6.28 -14.51 -2.95
N LYS A 243 -5.23 -15.27 -3.22
CA LYS A 243 -5.33 -16.72 -3.49
C LYS A 243 -5.76 -17.56 -2.28
N HIS A 244 -5.41 -17.16 -1.06
CA HIS A 244 -5.80 -17.89 0.15
C HIS A 244 -7.30 -17.83 0.35
N HIS A 245 -7.92 -16.70 0.06
CA HIS A 245 -9.37 -16.52 0.11
C HIS A 245 -10.12 -17.39 -0.91
N ASP A 246 -9.62 -17.51 -2.13
CA ASP A 246 -10.22 -18.36 -3.16
C ASP A 246 -10.30 -19.82 -2.71
N GLN A 247 -9.28 -20.32 -2.02
CA GLN A 247 -9.22 -21.71 -1.54
C GLN A 247 -10.14 -21.97 -0.34
N GLU A 248 -10.30 -21.01 0.56
CA GLU A 248 -11.21 -21.14 1.71
C GLU A 248 -12.67 -21.06 1.28
N HIS A 249 -13.02 -20.23 0.28
CA HIS A 249 -14.36 -20.17 -0.30
C HIS A 249 -14.73 -21.48 -1.00
N GLU A 250 -13.83 -22.08 -1.81
CA GLU A 250 -14.09 -23.36 -2.44
C GLU A 250 -14.27 -24.51 -1.44
N THR A 251 -13.58 -24.47 -0.29
CA THR A 251 -13.73 -25.48 0.77
C THR A 251 -15.02 -25.27 1.56
N ALA A 252 -15.38 -24.04 1.87
CA ALA A 252 -16.64 -23.71 2.58
C ALA A 252 -17.88 -24.07 1.76
N GLU A 253 -17.88 -23.85 0.44
CA GLU A 253 -18.97 -24.28 -0.45
C GLU A 253 -19.09 -25.82 -0.55
N LYS A 254 -17.97 -26.54 -0.45
CA LYS A 254 -17.96 -28.01 -0.47
C LYS A 254 -18.39 -28.63 0.88
N GLU A 255 -18.19 -27.92 1.99
CA GLU A 255 -18.58 -28.35 3.34
C GLU A 255 -19.92 -27.79 3.82
N GLY A 256 -20.51 -26.84 3.09
CA GLY A 256 -21.76 -26.14 3.40
C GLY A 256 -23.06 -26.94 3.24
N GLY A 257 -22.99 -28.22 3.34
CA GLY A 257 -24.14 -29.15 3.34
C GLY A 257 -24.47 -29.77 4.70
N VAL A 258 -24.49 -29.05 5.80
CA VAL A 258 -25.22 -29.44 7.03
C VAL A 258 -25.09 -28.39 8.14
N TYR A 259 -25.87 -27.34 8.16
CA TYR A 259 -26.39 -26.73 9.40
C TYR A 259 -27.77 -26.15 9.09
N GLY A 260 -28.76 -27.06 9.06
CA GLY A 260 -30.14 -26.67 9.30
C GLY A 260 -30.39 -26.91 10.78
N VAL A 261 -30.72 -25.88 11.48
CA VAL A 261 -31.86 -25.72 12.45
C VAL A 261 -31.80 -24.27 12.92
#